data_f4127e494e9b65c6c99be94c850e9e6f
#
_entry.id   f4127e494e9b65c6c99be94c850e9e6f
#
_cell.length_a   1.000
_cell.length_b   1.000
_cell.length_c   1.000
_cell.angle_alpha   90.00
_cell.angle_beta   90.00
_cell.angle_gamma   90.00
#
_symmetry.space_group_name_H-M   'P 1'
#
loop_
_entity.id
_entity.type
_entity.pdbx_description
1 polymer ?
#
loop_
_entity_poly.entity_id
_entity_poly.type
_entity_poly.pdbx_seq_one_letter_code
_entity_poly.pdbx_strand_id
1 'polypeptide(L)'
;MKLFDSTFSTLERALDARLQRQNVLSGNLANVNTPGFKPKDVDVTGLVDGVQTEASAVVDVPGATENIDGNQVDVDKTLVTLAENALQYGAAAKAAGKKLSILRYVASDGAA
;
A
#
# COMPACT_ATOMS: atom_id res chain seq x y z
N MET A 1 -16.67 -17.73 12.52
CA MET A 1 -16.03 -16.79 13.45
C MET A 1 -15.94 -15.41 12.84
N LYS A 2 -16.90 -14.56 13.18
CA LYS A 2 -17.00 -13.20 12.60
C LYS A 2 -15.79 -12.31 12.90
N LEU A 3 -15.18 -12.46 14.07
CA LEU A 3 -14.04 -11.64 14.48
C LEU A 3 -12.81 -11.86 13.59
N PHE A 4 -12.52 -13.13 13.27
CA PHE A 4 -11.41 -13.46 12.38
C PHE A 4 -11.69 -13.01 10.95
N ASP A 5 -12.89 -13.20 10.45
CA ASP A 5 -13.28 -12.79 9.09
C ASP A 5 -13.12 -11.29 8.90
N SER A 6 -13.57 -10.48 9.87
CA SER A 6 -13.43 -9.03 9.84
C SER A 6 -11.95 -8.60 9.84
N THR A 7 -11.11 -9.23 10.66
CA THR A 7 -9.70 -8.91 10.74
C THR A 7 -8.96 -9.33 9.49
N PHE A 8 -9.25 -10.52 8.94
CA PHE A 8 -8.66 -10.96 7.68
C PHE A 8 -9.04 -10.04 6.53
N SER A 9 -10.30 -9.63 6.46
CA SER A 9 -10.78 -8.69 5.45
C SER A 9 -10.02 -7.35 5.51
N THR A 10 -9.80 -6.84 6.72
CA THR A 10 -9.04 -5.60 6.91
C THR A 10 -7.57 -5.76 6.50
N LEU A 11 -6.95 -6.88 6.87
CA LEU A 11 -5.57 -7.17 6.48
C LEU A 11 -5.42 -7.34 4.98
N GLU A 12 -6.38 -8.02 4.34
CA GLU A 12 -6.41 -8.17 2.88
C GLU A 12 -6.51 -6.82 2.19
N ARG A 13 -7.40 -5.94 2.64
CA ARG A 13 -7.50 -4.59 2.11
C ARG A 13 -6.21 -3.80 2.30
N ALA A 14 -5.56 -3.95 3.44
CA ALA A 14 -4.29 -3.28 3.72
C ALA A 14 -3.19 -3.77 2.77
N LEU A 15 -3.11 -5.07 2.53
CA LEU A 15 -2.14 -5.66 1.59
C LEU A 15 -2.41 -5.17 0.17
N ASP A 16 -3.65 -5.19 -0.28
CA ASP A 16 -4.03 -4.73 -1.62
C ASP A 16 -3.74 -3.24 -1.80
N ALA A 17 -4.08 -2.43 -0.81
CA ALA A 17 -3.85 -0.99 -0.85
C ALA A 17 -2.34 -0.65 -0.92
N ARG A 18 -1.53 -1.36 -0.15
CA ARG A 18 -0.09 -1.16 -0.15
C ARG A 18 0.58 -1.67 -1.41
N LEU A 19 0.05 -2.74 -1.99
CA LEU A 19 0.52 -3.22 -3.30
C LEU A 19 0.21 -2.20 -4.40
N GLN A 20 -0.99 -1.65 -4.39
CA GLN A 20 -1.37 -0.58 -5.32
C GLN A 20 -0.46 0.64 -5.15
N ARG A 21 -0.18 1.05 -3.91
CA ARG A 21 0.74 2.14 -3.63
C ARG A 21 2.14 1.86 -4.16
N GLN A 22 2.63 0.63 -3.96
CA GLN A 22 3.94 0.21 -4.49
C GLN A 22 4.00 0.37 -6.01
N ASN A 23 2.96 -0.05 -6.71
CA ASN A 23 2.88 0.07 -8.16
C ASN A 23 2.86 1.53 -8.62
N VAL A 24 2.09 2.37 -7.96
CA VAL A 24 2.00 3.81 -8.30
C VAL A 24 3.34 4.51 -8.05
N LEU A 25 3.97 4.25 -6.91
CA LEU A 25 5.27 4.85 -6.58
C LEU A 25 6.38 4.36 -7.52
N SER A 26 6.34 3.08 -7.90
CA SER A 26 7.25 2.53 -8.90
C SER A 26 7.08 3.18 -10.26
N GLY A 27 5.83 3.49 -10.63
CA GLY A 27 5.53 4.25 -11.83
C GLY A 27 6.11 5.66 -11.79
N ASN A 28 6.05 6.33 -10.65
CA ASN A 28 6.69 7.64 -10.46
C ASN A 28 8.20 7.55 -10.72
N LEU A 29 8.85 6.54 -10.14
CA LEU A 29 10.29 6.35 -10.30
C LEU A 29 10.64 6.03 -11.76
N ALA A 30 9.85 5.21 -12.42
CA ALA A 30 10.06 4.89 -13.84
C ALA A 30 9.93 6.12 -14.73
N ASN A 31 9.15 7.11 -14.33
CA ASN A 31 8.90 8.35 -15.08
C ASN A 31 9.73 9.55 -14.58
N VAL A 32 10.78 9.29 -13.80
CA VAL A 32 11.61 10.38 -13.25
C VAL A 32 12.22 11.28 -14.32
N ASN A 33 12.51 10.74 -15.50
CA ASN A 33 13.05 11.49 -16.64
C ASN A 33 12.01 11.88 -17.69
N THR A 34 10.72 11.67 -17.39
CA THR A 34 9.64 12.04 -18.32
C THR A 34 9.21 13.49 -18.05
N PRO A 35 9.50 14.43 -18.97
CA PRO A 35 9.09 15.83 -18.77
C PRO A 35 7.58 15.97 -18.62
N GLY A 36 7.15 16.76 -17.65
CA GLY A 36 5.75 17.02 -17.40
C GLY A 36 4.99 15.90 -16.68
N PHE A 37 5.65 14.81 -16.32
CA PHE A 37 5.02 13.75 -15.55
C PHE A 37 4.67 14.25 -14.14
N LYS A 38 3.42 14.07 -13.75
CA LYS A 38 2.93 14.43 -12.41
C LYS A 38 2.92 13.21 -11.52
N PRO A 39 3.73 13.18 -10.44
CA PRO A 39 3.77 12.02 -9.54
C PRO A 39 2.43 11.84 -8.83
N LYS A 40 2.09 10.59 -8.58
CA LYS A 40 0.86 10.17 -7.89
C LYS A 40 1.22 9.43 -6.61
N ASP A 41 0.25 9.34 -5.71
CA ASP A 41 0.33 8.48 -4.54
C ASP A 41 -1.05 7.83 -4.33
N VAL A 42 -1.16 6.98 -3.33
CA VAL A 42 -2.39 6.25 -3.01
C VAL A 42 -2.80 6.55 -1.57
N ASP A 43 -4.07 6.88 -1.38
CA ASP A 43 -4.68 7.03 -0.07
C ASP A 43 -4.98 5.65 0.52
N VAL A 44 -3.99 5.07 1.17
CA VAL A 44 -4.09 3.72 1.77
C VAL A 44 -5.17 3.69 2.85
N THR A 45 -5.22 4.69 3.71
CA THR A 45 -6.21 4.76 4.79
C THR A 45 -7.63 4.78 4.23
N GLY A 46 -7.88 5.58 3.21
CA GLY A 46 -9.19 5.64 2.55
C GLY A 46 -9.60 4.32 1.92
N LEU A 47 -8.65 3.57 1.35
CA LEU A 47 -8.90 2.24 0.79
C LEU A 47 -9.22 1.22 1.88
N VAL A 48 -8.45 1.20 2.96
CA VAL A 48 -8.64 0.25 4.06
C VAL A 48 -9.98 0.50 4.77
N ASP A 49 -10.32 1.76 4.97
CA ASP A 49 -11.58 2.17 5.61
C ASP A 49 -12.81 2.02 4.69
N GLY A 50 -12.59 1.74 3.42
CA GLY A 50 -13.66 1.59 2.45
C GLY A 50 -14.31 2.92 2.00
N VAL A 51 -13.66 4.04 2.31
CA VAL A 51 -14.13 5.39 1.92
C VAL A 51 -13.75 5.71 0.47
N GLN A 52 -12.66 5.12 -0.02
CA GLN A 52 -12.16 5.32 -1.37
C GLN A 52 -12.27 4.04 -2.19
N THR A 53 -12.53 4.19 -3.48
CA THR A 53 -12.35 3.11 -4.46
C THR A 53 -10.91 3.09 -4.96
N GLU A 54 -10.48 2.03 -5.62
CA GLU A 54 -9.14 1.96 -6.20
C GLU A 54 -8.82 3.15 -7.11
N ALA A 55 -9.77 3.55 -7.92
CA ALA A 55 -9.58 4.69 -8.84
C ALA A 55 -9.51 6.04 -8.10
N SER A 56 -10.39 6.24 -7.10
CA SER A 56 -10.46 7.51 -6.37
C SER A 56 -9.33 7.67 -5.34
N ALA A 57 -8.70 6.57 -4.95
CA ALA A 57 -7.60 6.59 -3.99
C ALA A 57 -6.27 7.06 -4.61
N VAL A 58 -6.15 7.07 -5.94
CA VAL A 58 -4.97 7.60 -6.61
C VAL A 58 -5.08 9.12 -6.65
N VAL A 59 -4.13 9.79 -6.00
CA VAL A 59 -4.15 11.25 -5.80
C VAL A 59 -2.83 11.87 -6.23
N ASP A 60 -2.86 13.16 -6.53
CA ASP A 60 -1.63 13.91 -6.81
C ASP A 60 -0.78 14.05 -5.55
N VAL A 61 0.54 14.01 -5.71
CA VAL A 61 1.46 14.25 -4.60
C VAL A 61 1.39 15.72 -4.20
N PRO A 62 1.00 16.03 -2.93
CA PRO A 62 0.90 17.40 -2.48
C PRO A 62 2.26 18.10 -2.50
N GLY A 63 2.29 19.33 -3.00
CA GLY A 63 3.50 20.15 -3.02
C GLY A 63 4.57 19.71 -4.02
N ALA A 64 4.25 18.80 -4.93
CA ALA A 64 5.17 18.44 -6.00
C ALA A 64 5.39 19.67 -6.90
N THR A 65 6.65 20.12 -6.97
CA THR A 65 7.05 21.26 -7.79
C THR A 65 7.96 20.80 -8.91
N GLU A 66 7.81 21.47 -10.04
CA GLU A 66 8.65 21.21 -11.19
C GLU A 66 10.09 21.63 -10.94
N ASN A 67 11.03 20.72 -11.19
CA ASN A 67 12.46 21.02 -11.15
C ASN A 67 12.89 21.80 -12.40
N ILE A 68 14.16 22.28 -12.42
CA ILE A 68 14.71 23.06 -13.54
C ILE A 68 14.62 22.28 -14.86
N ASP A 69 14.72 20.94 -14.80
CA ASP A 69 14.64 20.05 -15.96
C ASP A 69 13.21 19.65 -16.35
N GLY A 70 12.19 20.24 -15.72
CA GLY A 70 10.80 19.94 -15.97
C GLY A 70 10.25 18.71 -15.23
N ASN A 71 11.05 18.08 -14.36
CA ASN A 71 10.64 16.93 -13.59
C ASN A 71 10.01 17.32 -12.26
N GLN A 72 8.91 16.67 -11.91
CA GLN A 72 8.25 16.84 -10.61
C GLN A 72 8.48 15.66 -9.66
N VAL A 73 9.16 14.62 -10.11
CA VAL A 73 9.44 13.43 -9.29
C VAL A 73 10.71 13.63 -8.49
N ASP A 74 10.59 13.54 -7.18
CA ASP A 74 11.73 13.52 -6.26
C ASP A 74 12.18 12.08 -6.06
N VAL A 75 13.35 11.73 -6.60
CA VAL A 75 13.89 10.36 -6.57
C VAL A 75 14.15 9.90 -5.14
N ASP A 76 14.80 10.73 -4.32
CA ASP A 76 15.18 10.35 -2.96
C ASP A 76 13.94 10.13 -2.10
N LYS A 77 12.99 11.05 -2.16
CA LYS A 77 11.72 10.94 -1.44
C LYS A 77 10.92 9.71 -1.92
N THR A 78 10.89 9.45 -3.21
CA THR A 78 10.18 8.31 -3.78
C THR A 78 10.80 7.00 -3.29
N LEU A 79 12.13 6.88 -3.28
CA LEU A 79 12.82 5.70 -2.78
C LEU A 79 12.55 5.46 -1.29
N VAL A 80 12.56 6.51 -0.46
CA VAL A 80 12.24 6.40 0.96
C VAL A 80 10.79 5.93 1.14
N THR A 81 9.85 6.52 0.42
CA THR A 81 8.44 6.16 0.50
C THR A 81 8.20 4.72 0.03
N LEU A 82 8.90 4.28 -1.03
CA LEU A 82 8.86 2.88 -1.49
C LEU A 82 9.36 1.92 -0.40
N ALA A 83 10.47 2.25 0.26
CA ALA A 83 11.02 1.44 1.33
C ALA A 83 10.07 1.36 2.53
N GLU A 84 9.50 2.47 2.94
CA GLU A 84 8.50 2.52 4.01
C GLU A 84 7.27 1.67 3.67
N ASN A 85 6.76 1.81 2.45
CA ASN A 85 5.60 1.05 2.01
C ASN A 85 5.89 -0.46 1.97
N ALA A 86 7.07 -0.86 1.49
CA ALA A 86 7.49 -2.26 1.49
C ALA A 86 7.58 -2.83 2.91
N LEU A 87 8.09 -2.04 3.85
CA LEU A 87 8.17 -2.42 5.26
C LEU A 87 6.77 -2.63 5.86
N GLN A 88 5.86 -1.72 5.59
CA GLN A 88 4.48 -1.79 6.08
C GLN A 88 3.71 -2.94 5.42
N TYR A 89 3.96 -3.22 4.14
CA TYR A 89 3.42 -4.40 3.48
C TYR A 89 3.90 -5.68 4.16
N GLY A 90 5.19 -5.78 4.44
CA GLY A 90 5.78 -6.92 5.14
C GLY A 90 5.20 -7.12 6.54
N ALA A 91 4.95 -6.03 7.28
CA ALA A 91 4.32 -6.09 8.60
C ALA A 91 2.88 -6.61 8.52
N ALA A 92 2.10 -6.14 7.56
CA ALA A 92 0.73 -6.63 7.34
C ALA A 92 0.72 -8.10 6.92
N ALA A 93 1.64 -8.53 6.07
CA ALA A 93 1.78 -9.91 5.64
C ALA A 93 2.13 -10.84 6.81
N LYS A 94 3.04 -10.41 7.69
CA LYS A 94 3.37 -11.15 8.92
C LYS A 94 2.18 -11.26 9.87
N ALA A 95 1.42 -10.19 10.05
CA ALA A 95 0.22 -10.20 10.87
C ALA A 95 -0.81 -11.19 10.34
N ALA A 96 -1.03 -11.21 9.02
CA ALA A 96 -1.93 -12.15 8.36
C ALA A 96 -1.47 -13.60 8.55
N GLY A 97 -0.16 -13.85 8.40
CA GLY A 97 0.44 -15.16 8.59
C GLY A 97 0.29 -15.68 10.03
N LYS A 98 0.49 -14.81 11.02
CA LYS A 98 0.29 -15.16 12.44
C LYS A 98 -1.16 -15.50 12.74
N LYS A 99 -2.10 -14.71 12.23
CA LYS A 99 -3.53 -15.00 12.41
C LYS A 99 -3.92 -16.33 11.78
N LEU A 100 -3.40 -16.60 10.59
CA LEU A 100 -3.64 -17.89 9.92
C LEU A 100 -3.08 -19.06 10.72
N SER A 101 -1.89 -18.90 11.32
CA SER A 101 -1.28 -19.92 12.19
C SER A 101 -2.12 -20.17 13.44
N ILE A 102 -2.63 -19.14 14.08
CA ILE A 102 -3.51 -19.26 15.24
C ILE A 102 -4.80 -19.99 14.85
N LEU A 103 -5.37 -19.63 13.70
CA LEU A 103 -6.60 -20.26 13.22
C LEU A 103 -6.38 -21.76 12.93
N ARG A 104 -5.25 -22.12 12.34
CA ARG A 104 -4.88 -23.53 12.11
C ARG A 104 -4.73 -24.30 13.42
N TYR A 105 -4.09 -23.69 14.40
CA TYR A 105 -3.92 -24.29 15.73
C TYR A 105 -5.27 -24.56 16.39
N VAL A 106 -6.15 -23.56 16.41
CA VAL A 106 -7.50 -23.69 16.96
C VAL A 106 -8.32 -24.76 16.24
N ALA A 107 -8.25 -24.78 14.91
CA ALA A 107 -8.95 -25.79 14.11
C ALA A 107 -8.42 -27.20 14.37
N SER A 108 -7.11 -27.35 14.54
CA SER A 108 -6.45 -28.61 14.84
C SER A 108 -6.88 -29.15 16.22
N ASP A 109 -6.88 -28.30 17.25
CA ASP A 109 -7.34 -28.67 18.59
C ASP A 109 -8.84 -28.96 18.60
N GLY A 110 -9.62 -28.19 17.85
CA GLY A 110 -11.05 -28.41 17.70
C GLY A 110 -11.38 -29.72 16.98
N ALA A 111 -10.49 -30.24 16.17
CA ALA A 111 -10.66 -31.49 15.45
C ALA A 111 -10.26 -32.73 16.28
N ALA A 112 -9.52 -32.51 17.35
CA ALA A 112 -9.13 -33.58 18.28
C ALA A 112 -10.22 -33.82 19.31
#